data_cbdf0afcb7d78f893a539f5a17ebed5a
#
_entry.id   cbdf0afcb7d78f893a539f5a17ebed5a
#
_cell.length_a   1.000
_cell.length_b   1.000
_cell.length_c   1.000
_cell.angle_alpha   90.00
_cell.angle_beta   90.00
_cell.angle_gamma   90.00
#
_symmetry.space_group_name_H-M   'P 1'
#
loop_
_entity.id
_entity.type
_entity.pdbx_description
1 polymer ?
#
loop_
_entity_poly.entity_id
_entity_poly.type
_entity_poly.pdbx_seq_one_letter_code
_entity_poly.pdbx_strand_id
1 'polypeptide(L)'
;MNIIPLRHVFREVLMPPFVRGCAIAAALTIAALPLSIGAAPGQDSQAGSPPMDQMMPGHDHMPGMMHHGEPMTGMSDPQPSLVDATQPGQAAYGAIQEIVRILEADPKTDWSKVNLEALRQHLIDMNEVTLNAKASAKPVDGGLEIAVTGNGRTLEAIQRMVPAHTRVIERKHPHGWSAKAPTLPDGVLFTVTSSDPKEVQHIRGLGFIGIMVSGHHHQWHHLAMARGEMMMH
;
A
#
# COMPACT_ATOMS: atom_id res chain seq x y z
N MET A 1 66.73 29.55 2.81
CA MET A 1 66.68 28.09 3.00
C MET A 1 66.54 27.84 4.48
N ASN A 2 65.30 27.69 4.99
CA ASN A 2 65.06 27.30 6.36
C ASN A 2 63.88 26.36 6.37
N ILE A 3 64.16 25.11 6.65
CA ILE A 3 63.19 24.01 6.71
C ILE A 3 62.72 23.92 8.16
N ILE A 4 61.39 24.08 8.39
CA ILE A 4 60.77 23.89 9.68
C ILE A 4 60.09 22.51 9.67
N PRO A 5 60.34 21.59 10.63
CA PRO A 5 59.72 20.31 10.68
C PRO A 5 58.33 20.35 11.37
N LEU A 6 57.37 19.70 10.74
CA LEU A 6 56.01 19.52 11.20
C LEU A 6 56.00 18.50 12.38
N ARG A 7 55.67 18.95 13.58
CA ARG A 7 55.45 18.06 14.74
C ARG A 7 54.03 17.55 14.73
N HIS A 8 53.87 16.22 14.66
CA HIS A 8 52.64 15.50 14.94
C HIS A 8 52.25 15.69 16.40
N VAL A 9 51.08 16.29 16.64
CA VAL A 9 50.41 16.28 17.95
C VAL A 9 49.39 15.16 17.95
N PHE A 10 49.77 14.00 18.49
CA PHE A 10 48.83 12.95 18.88
C PHE A 10 48.09 13.43 20.13
N ARG A 11 46.80 13.66 20.01
CA ARG A 11 45.90 13.93 21.12
C ARG A 11 45.24 12.62 21.50
N GLU A 12 45.76 11.97 22.55
CA GLU A 12 45.14 10.85 23.19
C GLU A 12 43.78 11.25 23.77
N VAL A 13 42.70 10.63 23.29
CA VAL A 13 41.36 10.75 23.87
C VAL A 13 41.26 9.72 24.97
N LEU A 14 41.31 10.22 26.20
CA LEU A 14 41.16 9.47 27.45
C LEU A 14 39.73 8.89 27.54
N MET A 15 39.58 7.58 27.55
CA MET A 15 38.30 6.89 27.83
C MET A 15 38.05 6.90 29.35
N PRO A 16 36.85 7.23 29.84
CA PRO A 16 36.50 7.06 31.24
C PRO A 16 36.20 5.59 31.60
N PRO A 17 36.42 5.21 32.88
CA PRO A 17 36.35 3.79 33.31
C PRO A 17 34.91 3.27 33.46
N PHE A 18 34.79 1.99 33.20
CA PHE A 18 33.64 1.12 33.43
C PHE A 18 33.03 1.30 34.84
N VAL A 19 31.72 1.62 34.86
CA VAL A 19 30.90 1.44 36.06
C VAL A 19 30.33 0.03 36.03
N ARG A 20 30.87 -0.82 36.91
CA ARG A 20 30.29 -2.11 37.33
C ARG A 20 29.14 -1.81 38.28
N GLY A 21 28.00 -2.44 38.07
CA GLY A 21 27.06 -2.51 39.18
C GLY A 21 25.63 -2.84 38.84
N CYS A 22 25.21 -3.94 39.45
CA CYS A 22 23.85 -4.39 39.78
C CYS A 22 23.09 -5.19 38.75
N ALA A 23 23.30 -6.52 38.89
CA ALA A 23 22.30 -7.52 38.49
C ALA A 23 21.10 -7.41 39.44
N ILE A 24 19.94 -7.05 38.94
CA ILE A 24 18.66 -7.26 39.64
C ILE A 24 18.00 -8.45 38.96
N ALA A 25 18.01 -9.58 39.67
CA ALA A 25 17.24 -10.76 39.33
C ALA A 25 15.75 -10.47 39.63
N ALA A 26 14.95 -10.23 38.59
CA ALA A 26 13.50 -10.22 38.74
C ALA A 26 12.99 -11.64 38.48
N ALA A 27 12.52 -12.27 39.55
CA ALA A 27 11.82 -13.55 39.50
C ALA A 27 10.48 -13.37 38.79
N LEU A 28 10.32 -14.00 37.62
CA LEU A 28 9.02 -14.12 36.95
C LEU A 28 8.24 -15.25 37.64
N THR A 29 7.24 -14.90 38.43
CA THR A 29 6.17 -15.81 38.84
C THR A 29 5.20 -16.00 37.67
N ILE A 30 5.23 -17.17 37.04
CA ILE A 30 4.25 -17.60 36.06
C ILE A 30 2.99 -18.04 36.81
N ALA A 31 1.96 -17.22 36.78
CA ALA A 31 0.63 -17.63 37.22
C ALA A 31 -0.06 -18.37 36.07
N ALA A 32 -0.21 -19.67 36.22
CA ALA A 32 -1.01 -20.48 35.31
C ALA A 32 -2.49 -20.24 35.57
N LEU A 33 -3.18 -19.68 34.60
CA LEU A 33 -4.65 -19.61 34.55
C LEU A 33 -5.21 -20.89 33.88
N PRO A 34 -6.23 -21.53 34.43
CA PRO A 34 -6.84 -22.70 33.77
C PRO A 34 -7.65 -22.30 32.56
N LEU A 35 -7.38 -22.97 31.43
CA LEU A 35 -8.18 -22.91 30.21
C LEU A 35 -9.52 -23.60 30.46
N SER A 36 -10.60 -22.84 30.58
CA SER A 36 -11.96 -23.39 30.53
C SER A 36 -12.35 -23.58 29.07
N ILE A 37 -12.40 -24.83 28.63
CA ILE A 37 -12.96 -25.23 27.34
C ILE A 37 -14.49 -25.20 27.48
N GLY A 38 -15.12 -24.13 27.01
CA GLY A 38 -16.56 -24.02 26.83
C GLY A 38 -16.94 -24.67 25.52
N ALA A 39 -17.62 -25.83 25.59
CA ALA A 39 -18.25 -26.45 24.42
C ALA A 39 -19.40 -25.57 23.95
N ALA A 40 -19.39 -25.18 22.69
CA ALA A 40 -20.52 -24.55 22.03
C ALA A 40 -21.51 -25.65 21.56
N PRO A 41 -22.84 -25.46 21.75
CA PRO A 41 -23.82 -26.40 21.24
C PRO A 41 -23.93 -26.27 19.72
N GLY A 42 -23.95 -27.42 19.05
CA GLY A 42 -24.18 -27.54 17.61
C GLY A 42 -25.56 -26.97 17.22
N GLN A 43 -25.58 -26.18 16.19
CA GLN A 43 -26.80 -25.87 15.44
C GLN A 43 -26.78 -26.66 14.15
N ASP A 44 -27.53 -27.77 14.17
CA ASP A 44 -27.99 -28.45 12.97
C ASP A 44 -28.99 -27.54 12.24
N SER A 45 -28.57 -26.93 11.16
CA SER A 45 -29.48 -26.32 10.20
C SER A 45 -29.49 -27.17 8.93
N GLN A 46 -30.33 -28.19 8.94
CA GLN A 46 -30.87 -28.83 7.75
C GLN A 46 -31.83 -27.85 7.09
N ALA A 47 -31.41 -27.16 6.04
CA ALA A 47 -32.29 -26.50 5.09
C ALA A 47 -32.55 -27.48 3.95
N GLY A 48 -33.73 -28.14 4.01
CA GLY A 48 -34.22 -29.00 2.94
C GLY A 48 -34.52 -28.18 1.69
N SER A 49 -34.06 -28.68 0.56
CA SER A 49 -34.47 -28.24 -0.75
C SER A 49 -35.96 -28.59 -0.99
N PRO A 50 -36.80 -27.71 -1.51
CA PRO A 50 -38.14 -28.05 -1.91
C PRO A 50 -38.15 -28.87 -3.22
N PRO A 51 -39.07 -29.82 -3.37
CA PRO A 51 -39.18 -30.63 -4.59
C PRO A 51 -39.76 -29.81 -5.74
N MET A 52 -39.14 -29.92 -6.90
CA MET A 52 -39.65 -29.48 -8.19
C MET A 52 -40.71 -30.50 -8.65
N ASP A 53 -41.96 -30.20 -8.42
CA ASP A 53 -43.04 -30.78 -9.22
C ASP A 53 -44.35 -30.02 -9.00
N GLN A 54 -44.66 -29.08 -9.90
CA GLN A 54 -46.05 -28.68 -10.14
C GLN A 54 -46.17 -27.98 -11.51
N MET A 55 -46.67 -28.79 -12.47
CA MET A 55 -47.72 -28.47 -13.43
C MET A 55 -47.68 -27.16 -14.17
N MET A 56 -47.31 -27.24 -15.43
CA MET A 56 -47.75 -26.33 -16.47
C MET A 56 -49.17 -26.67 -16.93
N PRO A 57 -50.13 -25.75 -16.97
CA PRO A 57 -51.34 -25.89 -17.82
C PRO A 57 -51.02 -25.41 -19.22
N GLY A 58 -51.53 -26.12 -20.20
CA GLY A 58 -51.32 -25.89 -21.62
C GLY A 58 -51.86 -24.57 -22.13
N HIS A 59 -51.21 -24.05 -23.13
CA HIS A 59 -51.74 -22.99 -24.00
C HIS A 59 -51.89 -23.48 -25.41
N ASP A 60 -53.12 -23.29 -25.88
CA ASP A 60 -53.69 -23.65 -27.15
C ASP A 60 -52.94 -23.11 -28.39
N HIS A 61 -53.01 -23.89 -29.45
CA HIS A 61 -52.59 -23.57 -30.79
C HIS A 61 -53.30 -22.32 -31.34
N MET A 62 -52.52 -21.35 -31.84
CA MET A 62 -53.00 -20.40 -32.87
C MET A 62 -52.20 -20.60 -34.14
N PRO A 63 -52.86 -20.67 -35.32
CA PRO A 63 -52.19 -20.86 -36.61
C PRO A 63 -51.81 -19.54 -37.24
N GLY A 64 -50.63 -19.51 -37.83
CA GLY A 64 -50.29 -18.81 -39.06
C GLY A 64 -50.30 -17.30 -39.08
N MET A 65 -49.11 -16.72 -39.06
CA MET A 65 -48.80 -15.53 -39.87
C MET A 65 -47.37 -15.60 -40.41
N MET A 66 -47.28 -15.79 -41.71
CA MET A 66 -46.07 -15.58 -42.49
C MET A 66 -45.68 -14.12 -42.38
N HIS A 67 -44.53 -13.83 -41.81
CA HIS A 67 -43.84 -12.55 -41.99
C HIS A 67 -42.53 -12.81 -42.70
N HIS A 68 -42.45 -12.08 -43.82
CA HIS A 68 -41.32 -11.98 -44.73
C HIS A 68 -40.01 -11.66 -43.98
N GLY A 69 -38.93 -12.35 -44.38
CA GLY A 69 -37.60 -12.08 -43.91
C GLY A 69 -37.14 -10.69 -44.24
N GLU A 70 -36.79 -9.91 -43.21
CA GLU A 70 -35.90 -8.80 -43.33
C GLU A 70 -34.48 -9.28 -42.94
N PRO A 71 -33.44 -8.83 -43.65
CA PRO A 71 -32.08 -9.19 -43.33
C PRO A 71 -31.71 -8.54 -41.98
N MET A 72 -31.42 -9.35 -40.98
CA MET A 72 -30.84 -8.90 -39.71
C MET A 72 -29.48 -8.29 -40.00
N THR A 73 -29.47 -7.00 -40.27
CA THR A 73 -28.27 -6.18 -40.29
C THR A 73 -27.82 -5.97 -38.85
N GLY A 74 -26.64 -6.51 -38.54
CA GLY A 74 -25.75 -5.94 -37.51
C GLY A 74 -26.27 -6.05 -36.09
N MET A 75 -26.23 -7.22 -35.48
CA MET A 75 -25.92 -7.31 -34.06
C MET A 75 -24.45 -6.89 -33.93
N SER A 76 -24.22 -5.58 -33.80
CA SER A 76 -23.00 -5.11 -33.15
C SER A 76 -23.07 -5.66 -31.74
N ASP A 77 -22.13 -6.52 -31.37
CA ASP A 77 -21.89 -6.86 -29.97
C ASP A 77 -21.85 -5.54 -29.20
N PRO A 78 -22.59 -5.40 -28.10
CA PRO A 78 -22.48 -4.19 -27.28
C PRO A 78 -21.05 -4.11 -26.80
N GLN A 79 -20.26 -3.22 -27.39
CA GLN A 79 -18.97 -2.87 -26.84
C GLN A 79 -19.22 -2.47 -25.38
N PRO A 80 -18.58 -3.11 -24.40
CA PRO A 80 -18.72 -2.71 -23.01
C PRO A 80 -18.39 -1.23 -22.93
N SER A 81 -19.34 -0.44 -22.45
CA SER A 81 -19.11 0.97 -22.25
C SER A 81 -17.96 1.11 -21.27
N LEU A 82 -17.05 2.08 -21.49
CA LEU A 82 -15.86 2.32 -20.66
C LEU A 82 -16.19 2.60 -19.18
N VAL A 83 -17.45 2.54 -18.78
CA VAL A 83 -17.97 2.65 -17.40
C VAL A 83 -18.24 1.31 -16.75
N ASP A 84 -18.11 0.18 -17.48
CA ASP A 84 -18.36 -1.15 -16.93
C ASP A 84 -17.10 -1.67 -16.23
N ALA A 85 -17.27 -2.08 -14.96
CA ALA A 85 -16.34 -2.79 -14.09
C ALA A 85 -14.83 -2.55 -14.37
N THR A 86 -14.34 -1.37 -14.01
CA THR A 86 -12.93 -0.96 -14.21
C THR A 86 -11.96 -1.53 -13.19
N GLN A 87 -12.46 -2.24 -12.17
CA GLN A 87 -11.62 -2.81 -11.09
C GLN A 87 -11.50 -4.32 -11.30
N PRO A 88 -10.41 -4.85 -11.85
CA PRO A 88 -10.14 -6.27 -11.80
C PRO A 88 -10.00 -6.69 -10.35
N GLY A 89 -10.42 -7.89 -10.01
CA GLY A 89 -10.44 -8.42 -8.64
C GLY A 89 -9.08 -8.48 -7.92
N GLN A 90 -7.98 -8.10 -8.60
CA GLN A 90 -6.64 -7.91 -8.04
C GLN A 90 -6.14 -6.50 -8.35
N ALA A 91 -5.91 -5.70 -7.31
CA ALA A 91 -5.51 -4.30 -7.42
C ALA A 91 -4.25 -4.08 -8.29
N ALA A 92 -3.26 -4.97 -8.20
CA ALA A 92 -2.04 -4.88 -9.00
C ALA A 92 -2.30 -5.06 -10.50
N TYR A 93 -3.16 -6.02 -10.87
CA TYR A 93 -3.56 -6.19 -12.28
C TYR A 93 -4.31 -4.98 -12.80
N GLY A 94 -5.20 -4.39 -11.99
CA GLY A 94 -5.93 -3.18 -12.36
C GLY A 94 -5.03 -2.01 -12.64
N ALA A 95 -4.07 -1.78 -11.76
CA ALA A 95 -3.10 -0.71 -11.93
C ALA A 95 -2.24 -0.91 -13.21
N ILE A 96 -1.76 -2.14 -13.46
CA ILE A 96 -0.99 -2.44 -14.67
C ILE A 96 -1.85 -2.31 -15.92
N GLN A 97 -3.07 -2.83 -15.91
CA GLN A 97 -3.99 -2.75 -17.04
C GLN A 97 -4.33 -1.30 -17.41
N GLU A 98 -4.56 -0.44 -16.42
CA GLU A 98 -4.80 0.98 -16.64
C GLU A 98 -3.60 1.64 -17.32
N ILE A 99 -2.39 1.39 -16.83
CA ILE A 99 -1.15 1.94 -17.39
C ILE A 99 -0.92 1.44 -18.83
N VAL A 100 -1.13 0.14 -19.10
CA VAL A 100 -1.01 -0.42 -20.46
C VAL A 100 -1.98 0.28 -21.41
N ARG A 101 -3.24 0.43 -21.03
CA ARG A 101 -4.24 1.12 -21.86
C ARG A 101 -3.86 2.58 -22.15
N ILE A 102 -3.27 3.29 -21.16
CA ILE A 102 -2.79 4.66 -21.36
C ILE A 102 -1.62 4.68 -22.35
N LEU A 103 -0.67 3.75 -22.21
CA LEU A 103 0.48 3.65 -23.11
C LEU A 103 0.08 3.30 -24.55
N GLU A 104 -0.89 2.40 -24.72
CA GLU A 104 -1.43 2.00 -26.03
C GLU A 104 -2.21 3.12 -26.71
N ALA A 105 -2.91 3.94 -25.93
CA ALA A 105 -3.69 5.07 -26.45
C ALA A 105 -2.82 6.27 -26.84
N ASP A 106 -1.59 6.38 -26.35
CA ASP A 106 -0.67 7.47 -26.67
C ASP A 106 0.23 7.11 -27.87
N PRO A 107 0.00 7.69 -29.08
CA PRO A 107 0.81 7.39 -30.26
C PRO A 107 2.28 7.82 -30.13
N LYS A 108 2.62 8.58 -29.09
CA LYS A 108 4.01 9.01 -28.81
C LYS A 108 4.72 8.07 -27.85
N THR A 109 4.10 6.98 -27.43
CA THR A 109 4.72 6.00 -26.54
C THR A 109 5.97 5.39 -27.18
N ASP A 110 7.10 5.58 -26.53
CA ASP A 110 8.36 4.93 -26.92
C ASP A 110 8.44 3.53 -26.30
N TRP A 111 7.93 2.54 -27.02
CA TRP A 111 7.85 1.16 -26.57
C TRP A 111 9.23 0.53 -26.26
N SER A 112 10.31 1.10 -26.79
CA SER A 112 11.68 0.63 -26.48
C SER A 112 12.11 0.97 -25.04
N LYS A 113 11.44 1.93 -24.39
CA LYS A 113 11.71 2.37 -23.02
C LYS A 113 10.71 1.85 -22.01
N VAL A 114 9.58 1.31 -22.46
CA VAL A 114 8.54 0.82 -21.56
C VAL A 114 9.08 -0.28 -20.65
N ASN A 115 8.89 -0.11 -19.35
CA ASN A 115 9.37 -1.03 -18.31
C ASN A 115 8.25 -1.37 -17.31
N LEU A 116 7.35 -2.26 -17.73
CA LEU A 116 6.26 -2.74 -16.88
C LEU A 116 6.76 -3.61 -15.71
N GLU A 117 7.97 -4.19 -15.83
CA GLU A 117 8.57 -4.94 -14.72
C GLU A 117 8.95 -4.02 -13.56
N ALA A 118 9.44 -2.81 -13.82
CA ALA A 118 9.68 -1.81 -12.79
C ALA A 118 8.39 -1.44 -12.06
N LEU A 119 7.29 -1.23 -12.80
CA LEU A 119 5.98 -1.00 -12.22
C LEU A 119 5.52 -2.20 -11.38
N ARG A 120 5.68 -3.42 -11.88
CA ARG A 120 5.32 -4.63 -11.13
C ARG A 120 6.09 -4.73 -9.82
N GLN A 121 7.39 -4.46 -9.80
CA GLN A 121 8.19 -4.47 -8.58
C GLN A 121 7.74 -3.39 -7.59
N HIS A 122 7.41 -2.22 -8.07
CA HIS A 122 6.87 -1.14 -7.23
C HIS A 122 5.53 -1.53 -6.58
N LEU A 123 4.62 -2.15 -7.33
CA LEU A 123 3.34 -2.63 -6.80
C LEU A 123 3.52 -3.75 -5.77
N ILE A 124 4.55 -4.60 -5.92
CA ILE A 124 4.90 -5.59 -4.90
C ILE A 124 5.37 -4.89 -3.62
N ASP A 125 6.22 -3.87 -3.73
CA ASP A 125 6.66 -3.10 -2.56
C ASP A 125 5.49 -2.37 -1.87
N MET A 126 4.53 -1.84 -2.64
CA MET A 126 3.29 -1.28 -2.08
C MET A 126 2.52 -2.33 -1.27
N ASN A 127 2.39 -3.56 -1.79
CA ASN A 127 1.74 -4.66 -1.08
C ASN A 127 2.49 -5.05 0.20
N GLU A 128 3.82 -5.13 0.16
CA GLU A 128 4.63 -5.43 1.34
C GLU A 128 4.41 -4.39 2.45
N VAL A 129 4.43 -3.10 2.10
CA VAL A 129 4.18 -2.01 3.06
C VAL A 129 2.74 -2.05 3.58
N THR A 130 1.76 -2.32 2.72
CA THR A 130 0.35 -2.28 3.09
C THR A 130 -0.07 -3.46 3.96
N LEU A 131 0.42 -4.68 3.65
CA LEU A 131 -0.07 -5.92 4.23
C LEU A 131 0.84 -6.46 5.32
N ASN A 132 2.15 -6.24 5.24
CA ASN A 132 3.14 -6.93 6.07
C ASN A 132 3.90 -6.00 7.02
N ALA A 133 3.94 -4.67 6.77
CA ALA A 133 4.58 -3.75 7.69
C ALA A 133 3.79 -3.62 8.99
N LYS A 134 4.52 -3.52 10.10
CA LYS A 134 3.95 -3.19 11.41
C LYS A 134 4.08 -1.68 11.61
N ALA A 135 2.99 -1.02 11.97
CA ALA A 135 2.96 0.41 12.25
C ALA A 135 2.51 0.65 13.69
N SER A 136 3.40 1.23 14.51
CA SER A 136 3.10 1.65 15.87
C SER A 136 3.09 3.17 15.92
N ALA A 137 1.92 3.76 16.05
CA ALA A 137 1.71 5.18 16.01
C ALA A 137 1.51 5.77 17.42
N LYS A 138 2.10 6.95 17.66
CA LYS A 138 1.86 7.76 18.84
C LYS A 138 1.62 9.23 18.45
N PRO A 139 0.65 9.91 19.05
CA PRO A 139 0.49 11.35 18.91
C PRO A 139 1.75 12.09 19.39
N VAL A 140 2.13 13.10 18.61
CA VAL A 140 3.17 14.06 19.00
C VAL A 140 2.62 15.46 18.88
N ASP A 141 3.39 16.45 19.36
CA ASP A 141 3.01 17.85 19.15
C ASP A 141 2.92 18.16 17.65
N GLY A 142 1.80 18.74 17.25
CA GLY A 142 1.53 19.04 15.84
C GLY A 142 1.26 17.85 14.92
N GLY A 143 1.14 16.60 15.38
CA GLY A 143 0.91 15.50 14.45
C GLY A 143 0.99 14.08 15.00
N LEU A 144 1.64 13.20 14.23
CA LEU A 144 1.76 11.78 14.48
C LEU A 144 3.20 11.30 14.19
N GLU A 145 3.74 10.50 15.07
CA GLU A 145 4.99 9.75 14.88
C GLU A 145 4.68 8.27 14.82
N ILE A 146 5.26 7.57 13.84
CA ILE A 146 4.91 6.19 13.51
C ILE A 146 6.21 5.39 13.33
N ALA A 147 6.46 4.42 14.19
CA ALA A 147 7.49 3.43 13.94
C ALA A 147 6.93 2.39 12.94
N VAL A 148 7.47 2.41 11.71
CA VAL A 148 7.10 1.47 10.66
C VAL A 148 8.21 0.45 10.55
N THR A 149 7.91 -0.82 10.89
CA THR A 149 8.92 -1.87 11.02
C THR A 149 8.55 -3.11 10.22
N GLY A 150 9.55 -3.90 9.86
CA GLY A 150 9.40 -5.15 9.14
C GLY A 150 10.71 -5.94 9.11
N ASN A 151 10.72 -7.04 8.39
CA ASN A 151 11.91 -7.84 8.16
C ASN A 151 12.00 -8.28 6.69
N GLY A 152 13.17 -8.75 6.25
CA GLY A 152 13.38 -9.24 4.89
C GLY A 152 12.87 -8.24 3.83
N ARG A 153 12.06 -8.73 2.88
CA ARG A 153 11.51 -7.91 1.80
C ARG A 153 10.64 -6.75 2.29
N THR A 154 9.88 -6.95 3.37
CA THR A 154 9.05 -5.89 3.95
C THR A 154 9.92 -4.74 4.45
N LEU A 155 11.04 -5.03 5.12
CA LEU A 155 11.99 -4.00 5.56
C LEU A 155 12.56 -3.22 4.37
N GLU A 156 12.97 -3.92 3.31
CA GLU A 156 13.48 -3.28 2.09
C GLU A 156 12.42 -2.38 1.43
N ALA A 157 11.17 -2.83 1.36
CA ALA A 157 10.06 -2.04 0.82
C ALA A 157 9.79 -0.79 1.67
N ILE A 158 9.77 -0.91 3.00
CA ILE A 158 9.62 0.23 3.93
C ILE A 158 10.72 1.25 3.69
N GLN A 159 11.99 0.82 3.62
CA GLN A 159 13.15 1.69 3.44
C GLN A 159 13.17 2.41 2.07
N ARG A 160 12.55 1.83 1.04
CA ARG A 160 12.38 2.48 -0.27
C ARG A 160 11.20 3.45 -0.26
N MET A 161 10.04 2.99 0.17
CA MET A 161 8.78 3.69 -0.05
C MET A 161 8.52 4.82 0.93
N VAL A 162 8.73 4.61 2.24
CA VAL A 162 8.41 5.62 3.25
C VAL A 162 9.29 6.88 3.09
N PRO A 163 10.63 6.79 2.92
CA PRO A 163 11.44 7.97 2.62
C PRO A 163 11.10 8.64 1.29
N ALA A 164 10.73 7.85 0.25
CA ALA A 164 10.30 8.41 -1.03
C ALA A 164 9.03 9.24 -0.87
N HIS A 165 8.02 8.72 -0.18
CA HIS A 165 6.78 9.44 0.11
C HIS A 165 7.03 10.68 0.99
N THR A 166 7.90 10.57 2.00
CA THR A 166 8.33 11.70 2.84
C THR A 166 8.86 12.86 1.98
N ARG A 167 9.74 12.58 1.00
CA ARG A 167 10.24 13.60 0.07
C ARG A 167 9.15 14.23 -0.78
N VAL A 168 8.10 13.50 -1.12
CA VAL A 168 6.93 14.06 -1.83
C VAL A 168 6.18 15.04 -0.94
N ILE A 169 5.94 14.69 0.32
CA ILE A 169 5.29 15.58 1.30
C ILE A 169 6.13 16.85 1.47
N GLU A 170 7.44 16.74 1.67
CA GLU A 170 8.34 17.86 1.86
C GLU A 170 8.47 18.79 0.64
N ARG A 171 8.32 18.25 -0.57
CA ARG A 171 8.33 19.09 -1.79
C ARG A 171 7.00 19.77 -2.07
N LYS A 172 5.90 19.12 -1.76
CA LYS A 172 4.55 19.59 -2.13
C LYS A 172 3.83 20.29 -1.00
N HIS A 173 4.22 20.03 0.25
CA HIS A 173 3.56 20.50 1.46
C HIS A 173 2.03 20.40 1.38
N PRO A 174 1.46 19.22 1.04
CA PRO A 174 0.03 19.06 0.92
C PRO A 174 -0.62 19.47 2.25
N HIS A 175 -1.62 20.33 2.21
CA HIS A 175 -2.31 20.82 3.41
C HIS A 175 -1.36 21.49 4.46
N GLY A 176 -0.18 21.95 4.07
CA GLY A 176 0.82 22.50 4.99
C GLY A 176 1.51 21.46 5.87
N TRP A 177 1.54 20.20 5.41
CA TRP A 177 2.22 19.13 6.13
C TRP A 177 3.74 19.20 5.95
N SER A 178 4.44 18.80 7.01
CA SER A 178 5.87 18.48 7.01
C SER A 178 6.10 17.05 7.45
N ALA A 179 7.13 16.39 6.90
CA ALA A 179 7.40 15.01 7.20
C ALA A 179 8.90 14.72 7.39
N LYS A 180 9.24 13.71 8.18
CA LYS A 180 10.60 13.16 8.35
C LYS A 180 10.51 11.64 8.44
N ALA A 181 11.60 10.98 8.02
CA ALA A 181 11.66 9.52 8.04
C ALA A 181 13.10 9.03 8.35
N PRO A 182 13.65 9.29 9.57
CA PRO A 182 14.93 8.72 9.95
C PRO A 182 14.84 7.19 10.00
N THR A 183 15.94 6.54 9.60
CA THR A 183 16.05 5.08 9.57
C THR A 183 16.12 4.49 10.98
N LEU A 184 15.43 3.37 11.19
CA LEU A 184 15.57 2.48 12.34
C LEU A 184 16.29 1.20 11.90
N PRO A 185 16.84 0.40 12.84
CA PRO A 185 17.49 -0.87 12.51
C PRO A 185 16.56 -1.84 11.75
N ASP A 186 15.27 -1.82 12.06
CA ASP A 186 14.23 -2.70 11.53
C ASP A 186 13.14 -1.93 10.74
N GLY A 187 13.38 -0.67 10.37
CA GLY A 187 12.39 0.12 9.66
C GLY A 187 12.70 1.60 9.53
N VAL A 188 11.68 2.41 9.75
CA VAL A 188 11.72 3.88 9.63
C VAL A 188 10.85 4.52 10.72
N LEU A 189 11.29 5.63 11.30
CA LEU A 189 10.47 6.45 12.18
C LEU A 189 9.81 7.57 11.38
N PHE A 190 8.59 7.33 10.91
CA PHE A 190 7.85 8.26 10.06
C PHE A 190 7.09 9.28 10.92
N THR A 191 7.41 10.55 10.79
CA THR A 191 6.74 11.63 11.52
C THR A 191 6.11 12.60 10.53
N VAL A 192 4.82 12.92 10.72
CA VAL A 192 4.10 13.93 9.93
C VAL A 192 3.47 14.94 10.85
N THR A 193 3.64 16.22 10.55
CA THR A 193 3.17 17.33 11.39
C THR A 193 2.56 18.45 10.56
N SER A 194 1.70 19.24 11.19
CA SER A 194 1.17 20.50 10.66
C SER A 194 1.01 21.52 11.79
N SER A 195 1.02 22.80 11.45
CA SER A 195 0.68 23.88 12.38
C SER A 195 -0.82 24.16 12.48
N ASP A 196 -1.63 23.61 11.53
CA ASP A 196 -3.09 23.74 11.57
C ASP A 196 -3.71 22.64 12.45
N PRO A 197 -4.45 22.99 13.51
CA PRO A 197 -5.10 22.01 14.38
C PRO A 197 -6.06 21.06 13.66
N LYS A 198 -6.71 21.48 12.57
CA LYS A 198 -7.58 20.61 11.77
C LYS A 198 -6.75 19.55 11.05
N GLU A 199 -5.62 19.95 10.48
CA GLU A 199 -4.71 19.04 9.80
C GLU A 199 -4.02 18.10 10.79
N VAL A 200 -3.75 18.50 12.02
CA VAL A 200 -3.26 17.62 13.08
C VAL A 200 -4.26 16.48 13.33
N GLN A 201 -5.57 16.79 13.42
CA GLN A 201 -6.60 15.75 13.57
C GLN A 201 -6.73 14.88 12.33
N HIS A 202 -6.61 15.47 11.14
CA HIS A 202 -6.61 14.77 9.87
C HIS A 202 -5.45 13.76 9.79
N ILE A 203 -4.21 14.20 10.07
CA ILE A 203 -3.01 13.34 10.11
C ILE A 203 -3.22 12.17 11.09
N ARG A 204 -3.73 12.44 12.29
CA ARG A 204 -4.01 11.41 13.30
C ARG A 204 -5.08 10.43 12.87
N GLY A 205 -6.13 10.91 12.17
CA GLY A 205 -7.21 10.07 11.65
C GLY A 205 -6.78 9.18 10.48
N LEU A 206 -5.90 9.67 9.60
CA LEU A 206 -5.34 8.91 8.49
C LEU A 206 -4.42 7.78 8.96
N GLY A 207 -3.67 7.99 10.02
CA GLY A 207 -2.67 7.03 10.47
C GLY A 207 -1.62 6.75 9.41
N PHE A 208 -0.86 5.66 9.57
CA PHE A 208 0.21 5.31 8.64
C PHE A 208 -0.28 5.16 7.20
N ILE A 209 -1.22 4.24 6.99
CA ILE A 209 -1.60 3.86 5.64
C ILE A 209 -2.38 4.96 4.92
N GLY A 210 -3.24 5.69 5.64
CA GLY A 210 -3.97 6.82 5.07
C GLY A 210 -3.02 7.92 4.58
N ILE A 211 -1.96 8.23 5.34
CA ILE A 211 -0.93 9.17 4.92
C ILE A 211 -0.19 8.65 3.68
N MET A 212 0.21 7.37 3.66
CA MET A 212 0.94 6.78 2.54
C MET A 212 0.15 6.78 1.22
N VAL A 213 -1.19 6.67 1.27
CA VAL A 213 -2.02 6.69 0.06
C VAL A 213 -2.58 8.07 -0.28
N SER A 214 -2.36 9.09 0.58
CA SER A 214 -2.87 10.42 0.32
C SER A 214 -2.14 11.12 -0.82
N GLY A 215 -2.91 11.90 -1.61
CA GLY A 215 -2.41 12.65 -2.76
C GLY A 215 -2.55 11.91 -4.10
N HIS A 216 -2.67 12.70 -5.18
CA HIS A 216 -2.90 12.20 -6.56
C HIS A 216 -1.61 11.80 -7.30
N HIS A 217 -0.49 11.63 -6.58
CA HIS A 217 0.80 11.41 -7.25
C HIS A 217 1.05 9.96 -7.67
N HIS A 218 0.32 8.99 -7.12
CA HIS A 218 0.55 7.56 -7.39
C HIS A 218 0.34 7.20 -8.86
N GLN A 219 -0.75 7.63 -9.50
CA GLN A 219 -1.02 7.32 -10.91
C GLN A 219 0.07 7.89 -11.84
N TRP A 220 0.48 9.13 -11.63
CA TRP A 220 1.56 9.75 -12.39
C TRP A 220 2.89 9.03 -12.19
N HIS A 221 3.16 8.60 -10.97
CA HIS A 221 4.36 7.85 -10.64
C HIS A 221 4.39 6.48 -11.34
N HIS A 222 3.27 5.76 -11.32
CA HIS A 222 3.15 4.48 -12.02
C HIS A 222 3.37 4.63 -13.53
N LEU A 223 2.78 5.65 -14.15
CA LEU A 223 2.93 5.92 -15.58
C LEU A 223 4.38 6.29 -15.93
N ALA A 224 5.01 7.19 -15.17
CA ALA A 224 6.38 7.60 -15.38
C ALA A 224 7.35 6.40 -15.24
N MET A 225 7.14 5.56 -14.22
CA MET A 225 7.92 4.34 -14.03
C MET A 225 7.77 3.37 -15.19
N ALA A 226 6.56 3.14 -15.68
CA ALA A 226 6.28 2.27 -16.82
C ALA A 226 6.87 2.81 -18.12
N ARG A 227 6.97 4.13 -18.29
CA ARG A 227 7.64 4.78 -19.43
C ARG A 227 9.17 4.68 -19.39
N GLY A 228 9.75 4.12 -18.32
CA GLY A 228 11.19 4.11 -18.11
C GLY A 228 11.77 5.47 -17.74
N GLU A 229 10.94 6.42 -17.35
CA GLU A 229 11.37 7.70 -16.83
C GLU A 229 11.90 7.48 -15.40
N MET A 230 13.21 7.65 -15.19
CA MET A 230 13.79 7.60 -13.86
C MET A 230 13.28 8.79 -13.06
N MET A 231 12.31 8.55 -12.19
CA MET A 231 11.95 9.51 -11.17
C MET A 231 13.13 9.61 -10.22
N MET A 232 13.87 10.70 -10.27
CA MET A 232 14.84 11.03 -9.23
C MET A 232 14.09 11.20 -7.90
N HIS A 233 14.17 10.18 -7.08
CA HIS A 233 13.62 10.16 -5.72
C HIS A 233 14.59 10.81 -4.74
#